data_80dc6365418b92baf9c21976e6fa9873
#
_entry.id   80dc6365418b92baf9c21976e6fa9873
#
_cell.length_a   1.000
_cell.length_b   1.000
_cell.length_c   1.000
_cell.angle_alpha   90.00
_cell.angle_beta   90.00
_cell.angle_gamma   90.00
#
_symmetry.space_group_name_H-M   'P 1'
#
loop_
_entity.id
_entity.type
_entity.pdbx_description
1 polymer ?
#
loop_
_entity_poly.entity_id
_entity_poly.type
_entity_poly.pdbx_seq_one_letter_code
_entity_poly.pdbx_strand_id
1 'polypeptide(L)'
;MTEALAWPVVALVLGLVFRRKLLDLIPLIKRFKAGPLEAEFEREARQILSSATEVAAHASQPTSTTPASTNESASDGDSRVVAKLLEARNDPSGAILQGWSSVDSELFRLGVQMDVIVEDPLTSTTKMYQATMASNVLPAETRRLVRELLDLRNKVAHVKVVPTPESAQDYIAAVDRVVELIRNYRKNLPNYGAKNR
;
A
#
# COMPACT_ATOMS: atom_id res chain seq x y z
N MET A 1 50.62 -36.11 21.38
CA MET A 1 49.91 -35.64 20.13
C MET A 1 48.42 -35.98 20.07
N THR A 2 47.82 -36.56 21.09
CA THR A 2 46.40 -36.96 21.12
C THR A 2 45.43 -35.90 21.63
N GLU A 3 45.89 -34.87 22.35
CA GLU A 3 45.00 -33.81 22.90
C GLU A 3 44.54 -32.79 21.86
N ALA A 4 45.28 -32.55 20.78
CA ALA A 4 44.94 -31.61 19.75
C ALA A 4 43.74 -32.05 18.87
N LEU A 5 43.42 -33.34 18.82
CA LEU A 5 42.31 -33.89 18.03
C LEU A 5 41.01 -34.03 18.83
N ALA A 6 41.05 -33.94 20.15
CA ALA A 6 39.87 -34.08 21.01
C ALA A 6 38.87 -32.88 20.83
N TRP A 7 39.38 -31.66 20.67
CA TRP A 7 38.55 -30.47 20.53
C TRP A 7 37.71 -30.44 19.25
N PRO A 8 38.24 -30.75 18.02
CA PRO A 8 37.43 -30.79 16.83
C PRO A 8 36.34 -31.86 16.87
N VAL A 9 36.63 -33.04 17.47
CA VAL A 9 35.66 -34.12 17.58
C VAL A 9 34.52 -33.75 18.52
N VAL A 10 34.79 -33.09 19.65
CA VAL A 10 33.78 -32.60 20.58
C VAL A 10 32.91 -31.53 19.92
N ALA A 11 33.52 -30.60 19.19
CA ALA A 11 32.79 -29.56 18.47
C ALA A 11 31.87 -30.15 17.38
N LEU A 12 32.33 -31.20 16.70
CA LEU A 12 31.54 -31.87 15.65
C LEU A 12 30.38 -32.67 16.25
N VAL A 13 30.57 -33.35 17.35
CA VAL A 13 29.52 -34.09 18.08
C VAL A 13 28.49 -33.11 18.64
N LEU A 14 28.91 -31.99 19.27
CA LEU A 14 28.04 -30.95 19.74
C LEU A 14 27.23 -30.34 18.57
N GLY A 15 27.87 -30.02 17.45
CA GLY A 15 27.21 -29.50 16.24
C GLY A 15 26.15 -30.47 15.70
N LEU A 16 26.42 -31.78 15.70
CA LEU A 16 25.49 -32.83 15.27
C LEU A 16 24.31 -33.00 16.23
N VAL A 17 24.55 -32.99 17.52
CA VAL A 17 23.50 -33.10 18.55
C VAL A 17 22.59 -31.85 18.56
N PHE A 18 23.17 -30.67 18.44
CA PHE A 18 22.41 -29.41 18.43
C PHE A 18 21.77 -29.12 17.06
N ARG A 19 22.22 -29.74 15.96
CA ARG A 19 21.67 -29.50 14.62
C ARG A 19 20.14 -29.64 14.56
N ARG A 20 19.60 -30.71 15.19
CA ARG A 20 18.14 -30.91 15.24
C ARG A 20 17.44 -29.86 16.05
N LYS A 21 17.98 -29.49 17.21
CA LYS A 21 17.44 -28.41 18.05
C LYS A 21 17.53 -27.02 17.39
N LEU A 22 18.61 -26.75 16.63
CA LEU A 22 18.77 -25.53 15.85
C LEU A 22 17.77 -25.45 14.69
N LEU A 23 17.50 -26.59 14.01
CA LEU A 23 16.49 -26.65 12.96
C LEU A 23 15.06 -26.41 13.50
N ASP A 24 14.77 -26.88 14.72
CA ASP A 24 13.49 -26.63 15.40
C ASP A 24 13.33 -25.15 15.86
N LEU A 25 14.43 -24.40 15.98
CA LEU A 25 14.43 -22.98 16.31
C LEU A 25 14.20 -22.07 15.09
N ILE A 26 14.44 -22.57 13.86
CA ILE A 26 14.25 -21.79 12.62
C ILE A 26 12.80 -21.28 12.47
N PRO A 27 11.75 -22.09 12.68
CA PRO A 27 10.37 -21.56 12.62
C PRO A 27 10.05 -20.59 13.77
N LEU A 28 10.72 -20.72 14.93
CA LEU A 28 10.56 -19.74 16.02
C LEU A 28 11.19 -18.39 15.67
N ILE A 29 12.36 -18.39 15.02
CA ILE A 29 13.02 -17.17 14.54
C ILE A 29 12.17 -16.47 13.47
N LYS A 30 11.49 -17.22 12.61
CA LYS A 30 10.51 -16.65 11.66
C LYS A 30 9.31 -16.00 12.35
N ARG A 31 8.86 -16.52 13.50
CA ARG A 31 7.78 -15.92 14.31
C ARG A 31 8.25 -14.74 15.17
N PHE A 32 9.52 -14.70 15.57
CA PHE A 32 10.13 -13.59 16.31
C PHE A 32 10.45 -12.37 15.42
N LYS A 33 10.40 -12.54 14.09
CA LYS A 33 10.56 -11.44 13.14
C LYS A 33 9.31 -10.57 12.99
N ALA A 34 8.15 -11.00 13.50
CA ALA A 34 7.00 -10.16 13.71
C ALA A 34 7.25 -9.29 14.95
N GLY A 35 8.06 -8.27 14.80
CA GLY A 35 8.33 -7.29 15.85
C GLY A 35 7.10 -6.41 16.12
N PRO A 36 7.10 -5.63 17.20
CA PRO A 36 6.00 -4.70 17.49
C PRO A 36 5.67 -3.76 16.32
N LEU A 37 6.64 -3.45 15.48
CA LEU A 37 6.48 -2.61 14.29
C LEU A 37 5.67 -3.30 13.17
N GLU A 38 5.79 -4.62 13.01
CA GLU A 38 5.02 -5.37 12.00
C GLU A 38 3.55 -5.49 12.41
N ALA A 39 3.29 -5.76 13.70
CA ALA A 39 1.92 -5.79 14.24
C ALA A 39 1.26 -4.40 14.22
N GLU A 40 2.04 -3.34 14.42
CA GLU A 40 1.58 -1.96 14.28
C GLU A 40 1.23 -1.65 12.83
N PHE A 41 2.09 -2.01 11.88
CA PHE A 41 1.84 -1.84 10.45
C PHE A 41 0.58 -2.57 9.99
N GLU A 42 0.38 -3.82 10.40
CA GLU A 42 -0.83 -4.61 10.07
C GLU A 42 -2.09 -3.91 10.60
N ARG A 43 -2.05 -3.43 11.84
CA ARG A 43 -3.18 -2.72 12.43
C ARG A 43 -3.46 -1.40 11.70
N GLU A 44 -2.43 -0.63 11.36
CA GLU A 44 -2.56 0.61 10.61
C GLU A 44 -3.14 0.36 9.21
N ALA A 45 -2.63 -0.63 8.47
CA ALA A 45 -3.13 -0.98 7.14
C ALA A 45 -4.63 -1.34 7.18
N ARG A 46 -5.04 -2.15 8.14
CA ARG A 46 -6.43 -2.54 8.37
C ARG A 46 -7.31 -1.34 8.77
N GLN A 47 -6.79 -0.45 9.61
CA GLN A 47 -7.50 0.76 10.02
C GLN A 47 -7.72 1.70 8.83
N ILE A 48 -6.72 1.90 7.98
CA ILE A 48 -6.85 2.73 6.77
C ILE A 48 -7.88 2.12 5.82
N LEU A 49 -7.86 0.79 5.62
CA LEU A 49 -8.86 0.11 4.80
C LEU A 49 -10.28 0.32 5.33
N SER A 50 -10.48 0.17 6.65
CA SER A 50 -11.78 0.41 7.29
C SER A 50 -12.24 1.86 7.08
N SER A 51 -11.37 2.83 7.37
CA SER A 51 -11.67 4.25 7.19
C SER A 51 -11.93 4.62 5.72
N ALA A 52 -11.16 4.07 4.77
CA ALA A 52 -11.37 4.30 3.35
C ALA A 52 -12.70 3.73 2.86
N THR A 53 -13.10 2.57 3.37
CA THR A 53 -14.38 1.95 3.06
C THR A 53 -15.55 2.76 3.61
N GLU A 54 -15.43 3.29 4.84
CA GLU A 54 -16.43 4.15 5.45
C GLU A 54 -16.61 5.46 4.67
N VAL A 55 -15.50 6.14 4.34
CA VAL A 55 -15.52 7.38 3.53
C VAL A 55 -16.13 7.12 2.16
N ALA A 56 -15.81 5.98 1.51
CA ALA A 56 -16.39 5.61 0.23
C ALA A 56 -17.90 5.34 0.33
N ALA A 57 -18.37 4.69 1.40
CA ALA A 57 -19.78 4.46 1.64
C ALA A 57 -20.57 5.77 1.82
N HIS A 58 -20.03 6.73 2.56
CA HIS A 58 -20.62 8.06 2.72
C HIS A 58 -20.65 8.87 1.41
N ALA A 59 -19.58 8.75 0.60
CA ALA A 59 -19.52 9.43 -0.70
C ALA A 59 -20.46 8.82 -1.75
N SER A 60 -20.91 7.59 -1.55
CA SER A 60 -21.79 6.84 -2.47
C SER A 60 -23.28 6.92 -2.09
N GLN A 61 -23.68 7.71 -1.06
CA GLN A 61 -25.09 7.87 -0.74
C GLN A 61 -25.81 8.54 -1.91
N PRO A 62 -26.77 7.87 -2.58
CA PRO A 62 -27.40 8.37 -3.78
C PRO A 62 -28.42 9.46 -3.44
N THR A 63 -28.23 10.65 -3.98
CA THR A 63 -29.38 11.40 -4.46
C THR A 63 -29.97 10.56 -5.59
N SER A 64 -31.11 9.97 -5.31
CA SER A 64 -31.94 9.13 -6.19
C SER A 64 -31.80 9.41 -7.68
N THR A 65 -31.25 8.45 -8.46
CA THR A 65 -31.69 8.19 -9.85
C THR A 65 -31.19 6.82 -10.29
N THR A 66 -32.11 5.96 -10.66
CA THR A 66 -32.19 4.80 -11.58
C THR A 66 -30.92 4.00 -11.93
N PRO A 67 -30.92 2.68 -11.77
CA PRO A 67 -29.84 1.80 -12.18
C PRO A 67 -29.86 1.61 -13.70
N ALA A 68 -28.85 2.12 -14.38
CA ALA A 68 -28.59 1.75 -15.78
C ALA A 68 -27.53 0.63 -15.79
N SER A 69 -27.94 -0.50 -16.31
CA SER A 69 -27.14 -1.69 -16.63
C SER A 69 -25.88 -1.36 -17.42
N THR A 70 -24.73 -1.86 -16.93
CA THR A 70 -23.57 -2.07 -17.81
C THR A 70 -22.82 -3.32 -17.35
N ASN A 71 -23.16 -4.44 -17.97
CA ASN A 71 -22.66 -5.79 -17.66
C ASN A 71 -21.42 -6.19 -18.49
N GLU A 72 -20.54 -5.30 -18.92
CA GLU A 72 -19.40 -5.71 -19.76
C GLU A 72 -18.00 -5.37 -19.21
N SER A 73 -17.88 -4.71 -18.04
CA SER A 73 -16.57 -4.37 -17.45
C SER A 73 -16.20 -5.19 -16.19
N ALA A 74 -17.05 -6.09 -15.74
CA ALA A 74 -16.87 -6.80 -14.47
C ALA A 74 -15.70 -7.81 -14.54
N SER A 75 -15.53 -8.55 -15.63
CA SER A 75 -14.56 -9.65 -15.68
C SER A 75 -13.09 -9.19 -15.74
N ASP A 76 -12.80 -8.06 -16.38
CA ASP A 76 -11.44 -7.52 -16.48
C ASP A 76 -11.01 -6.82 -15.14
N GLY A 77 -11.97 -6.19 -14.47
CA GLY A 77 -11.76 -5.61 -13.13
C GLY A 77 -11.41 -6.67 -12.08
N ASP A 78 -12.16 -7.74 -12.03
CA ASP A 78 -11.96 -8.83 -11.08
C ASP A 78 -10.61 -9.53 -11.30
N SER A 79 -10.22 -9.77 -12.55
CA SER A 79 -8.93 -10.37 -12.88
C SER A 79 -7.76 -9.51 -12.42
N ARG A 80 -7.85 -8.20 -12.55
CA ARG A 80 -6.81 -7.25 -12.06
C ARG A 80 -6.72 -7.21 -10.55
N VAL A 81 -7.85 -7.25 -9.85
CA VAL A 81 -7.87 -7.29 -8.38
C VAL A 81 -7.22 -8.58 -7.89
N VAL A 82 -7.58 -9.73 -8.47
CA VAL A 82 -6.97 -11.03 -8.12
C VAL A 82 -5.48 -11.02 -8.39
N ALA A 83 -5.02 -10.49 -9.52
CA ALA A 83 -3.59 -10.38 -9.84
C ALA A 83 -2.82 -9.55 -8.81
N LYS A 84 -3.35 -8.39 -8.39
CA LYS A 84 -2.74 -7.55 -7.34
C LYS A 84 -2.68 -8.27 -5.99
N LEU A 85 -3.73 -9.02 -5.63
CA LEU A 85 -3.75 -9.78 -4.38
C LEU A 85 -2.74 -10.94 -4.38
N LEU A 86 -2.56 -11.60 -5.54
CA LEU A 86 -1.52 -12.63 -5.71
C LEU A 86 -0.12 -12.02 -5.65
N GLU A 87 0.09 -10.87 -6.25
CA GLU A 87 1.36 -10.13 -6.16
C GLU A 87 1.66 -9.75 -4.70
N ALA A 88 0.69 -9.21 -3.98
CA ALA A 88 0.82 -8.89 -2.55
C ALA A 88 1.15 -10.11 -1.69
N ARG A 89 0.73 -11.31 -2.10
CA ARG A 89 1.07 -12.56 -1.43
C ARG A 89 2.50 -13.01 -1.71
N ASN A 90 2.99 -12.82 -2.93
CA ASN A 90 4.31 -13.30 -3.36
C ASN A 90 5.42 -12.32 -3.02
N ASP A 91 5.19 -11.02 -3.19
CA ASP A 91 6.08 -9.91 -2.84
C ASP A 91 5.30 -8.79 -2.12
N PRO A 92 5.07 -8.93 -0.82
CA PRO A 92 4.32 -7.93 -0.05
C PRO A 92 4.92 -6.53 -0.12
N SER A 93 6.25 -6.43 -0.06
CA SER A 93 6.95 -5.13 -0.11
C SER A 93 6.83 -4.47 -1.48
N GLY A 94 7.09 -5.23 -2.54
CA GLY A 94 6.95 -4.74 -3.91
C GLY A 94 5.54 -4.29 -4.24
N ALA A 95 4.53 -5.08 -3.83
CA ALA A 95 3.13 -4.74 -4.03
C ALA A 95 2.73 -3.41 -3.36
N ILE A 96 3.20 -3.15 -2.12
CA ILE A 96 2.96 -1.88 -1.43
C ILE A 96 3.60 -0.71 -2.17
N LEU A 97 4.86 -0.86 -2.58
CA LEU A 97 5.58 0.18 -3.31
C LEU A 97 4.93 0.48 -4.67
N GLN A 98 4.48 -0.55 -5.37
CA GLN A 98 3.79 -0.43 -6.66
C GLN A 98 2.37 0.11 -6.49
N GLY A 99 1.64 -0.33 -5.46
CA GLY A 99 0.30 0.16 -5.16
C GLY A 99 0.25 1.67 -5.00
N TRP A 100 1.24 2.26 -4.32
CA TRP A 100 1.35 3.71 -4.16
C TRP A 100 1.36 4.46 -5.48
N SER A 101 1.97 3.92 -6.53
CA SER A 101 2.04 4.59 -7.84
C SER A 101 0.66 4.86 -8.46
N SER A 102 -0.35 4.07 -8.09
CA SER A 102 -1.75 4.28 -8.51
C SER A 102 -2.34 5.53 -7.86
N VAL A 103 -2.08 5.74 -6.56
CA VAL A 103 -2.51 6.96 -5.83
C VAL A 103 -1.79 8.18 -6.39
N ASP A 104 -0.47 8.09 -6.56
CA ASP A 104 0.36 9.17 -7.10
C ASP A 104 -0.11 9.60 -8.50
N SER A 105 -0.44 8.63 -9.37
CA SER A 105 -0.97 8.90 -10.70
C SER A 105 -2.32 9.62 -10.69
N GLU A 106 -3.25 9.25 -9.80
CA GLU A 106 -4.54 9.94 -9.71
C GLU A 106 -4.41 11.32 -9.07
N LEU A 107 -3.50 11.51 -8.11
CA LEU A 107 -3.18 12.83 -7.57
C LEU A 107 -2.56 13.74 -8.62
N PHE A 108 -1.66 13.21 -9.44
CA PHE A 108 -1.08 13.95 -10.57
C PHE A 108 -2.16 14.41 -11.53
N ARG A 109 -3.08 13.51 -11.95
CA ARG A 109 -4.19 13.83 -12.84
C ARG A 109 -5.13 14.88 -12.24
N LEU A 110 -5.39 14.79 -10.93
CA LEU A 110 -6.19 15.78 -10.22
C LEU A 110 -5.49 17.13 -10.21
N GLY A 111 -4.20 17.19 -9.86
CA GLY A 111 -3.40 18.40 -9.85
C GLY A 111 -3.40 19.10 -11.22
N VAL A 112 -3.21 18.33 -12.29
CA VAL A 112 -3.27 18.87 -13.67
C VAL A 112 -4.67 19.43 -13.98
N GLN A 113 -5.74 18.73 -13.64
CA GLN A 113 -7.12 19.17 -13.89
C GLN A 113 -7.47 20.45 -13.12
N MET A 114 -6.92 20.60 -11.91
CA MET A 114 -7.15 21.76 -11.04
C MET A 114 -6.17 22.92 -11.30
N ASP A 115 -5.36 22.82 -12.36
CA ASP A 115 -4.34 23.82 -12.71
C ASP A 115 -3.41 24.14 -11.54
N VAL A 116 -3.05 23.11 -10.78
CA VAL A 116 -2.05 23.23 -9.71
C VAL A 116 -0.69 23.43 -10.34
N ILE A 117 -0.22 24.68 -10.28
CA ILE A 117 1.01 25.10 -10.94
C ILE A 117 2.24 24.52 -10.19
N VAL A 118 3.04 23.74 -10.90
CA VAL A 118 4.35 23.26 -10.45
C VAL A 118 5.36 23.62 -11.53
N GLU A 119 6.48 24.20 -11.15
CA GLU A 119 7.53 24.69 -12.09
C GLU A 119 7.95 23.62 -13.12
N ASP A 120 8.00 22.35 -12.70
CA ASP A 120 8.29 21.23 -13.58
C ASP A 120 7.53 19.98 -13.12
N PRO A 121 6.26 19.85 -13.52
CA PRO A 121 5.42 18.74 -13.10
C PRO A 121 5.89 17.37 -13.60
N LEU A 122 6.67 17.33 -14.69
CA LEU A 122 7.11 16.09 -15.30
C LEU A 122 8.36 15.50 -14.63
N THR A 123 9.16 16.33 -13.97
CA THR A 123 10.40 15.88 -13.32
C THR A 123 10.21 15.50 -11.85
N SER A 124 9.09 15.85 -11.20
CA SER A 124 8.92 15.55 -9.78
C SER A 124 7.47 15.30 -9.40
N THR A 125 7.09 14.01 -9.39
CA THR A 125 5.81 13.56 -8.83
C THR A 125 5.65 13.98 -7.36
N THR A 126 6.75 14.05 -6.61
CA THR A 126 6.77 14.52 -5.22
C THR A 126 6.33 15.99 -5.10
N LYS A 127 6.79 16.87 -5.99
CA LYS A 127 6.38 18.27 -6.00
C LYS A 127 4.89 18.40 -6.33
N MET A 128 4.40 17.63 -7.33
CA MET A 128 2.98 17.62 -7.67
C MET A 128 2.12 17.09 -6.51
N TYR A 129 2.55 16.02 -5.85
CA TYR A 129 1.91 15.51 -4.65
C TYR A 129 1.79 16.60 -3.57
N GLN A 130 2.92 17.24 -3.22
CA GLN A 130 2.97 18.28 -2.19
C GLN A 130 2.04 19.46 -2.54
N ALA A 131 2.09 19.95 -3.78
CA ALA A 131 1.27 21.03 -4.26
C ALA A 131 -0.23 20.69 -4.25
N THR A 132 -0.61 19.48 -4.71
CA THR A 132 -1.99 19.00 -4.70
C THR A 132 -2.51 18.83 -3.27
N MET A 133 -1.68 18.35 -2.35
CA MET A 133 -2.05 18.19 -0.94
C MET A 133 -2.15 19.52 -0.20
N ALA A 134 -1.35 20.52 -0.57
CA ALA A 134 -1.37 21.87 0.01
C ALA A 134 -2.53 22.72 -0.52
N SER A 135 -2.94 22.52 -1.76
CA SER A 135 -4.00 23.31 -2.42
C SER A 135 -5.42 23.08 -1.85
N ASN A 136 -5.59 22.14 -0.94
CA ASN A 136 -6.87 21.76 -0.32
C ASN A 136 -7.97 21.35 -1.33
N VAL A 137 -7.60 20.95 -2.54
CA VAL A 137 -8.56 20.51 -3.58
C VAL A 137 -9.30 19.23 -3.21
N LEU A 138 -8.70 18.36 -2.41
CA LEU A 138 -9.35 17.13 -1.94
C LEU A 138 -10.05 17.34 -0.59
N PRO A 139 -11.14 16.60 -0.31
CA PRO A 139 -11.75 16.55 1.01
C PRO A 139 -10.72 16.20 2.10
N ALA A 140 -10.89 16.75 3.29
CA ALA A 140 -9.92 16.58 4.39
C ALA A 140 -9.70 15.12 4.76
N GLU A 141 -10.75 14.30 4.75
CA GLU A 141 -10.71 12.87 5.06
C GLU A 141 -9.92 12.11 4.00
N THR A 142 -10.15 12.37 2.72
CA THR A 142 -9.37 11.74 1.62
C THR A 142 -7.90 12.13 1.71
N ARG A 143 -7.58 13.41 2.02
CA ARG A 143 -6.19 13.85 2.22
C ARG A 143 -5.52 13.16 3.39
N ARG A 144 -6.26 12.88 4.47
CA ARG A 144 -5.75 12.11 5.61
C ARG A 144 -5.37 10.69 5.18
N LEU A 145 -6.30 9.99 4.50
CA LEU A 145 -6.07 8.63 4.01
C LEU A 145 -4.86 8.55 3.08
N VAL A 146 -4.71 9.52 2.18
CA VAL A 146 -3.54 9.60 1.28
C VAL A 146 -2.25 9.73 2.06
N ARG A 147 -2.20 10.55 3.13
CA ARG A 147 -1.00 10.69 3.98
C ARG A 147 -0.68 9.41 4.73
N GLU A 148 -1.68 8.79 5.33
CA GLU A 148 -1.53 7.54 6.06
C GLU A 148 -0.99 6.42 5.15
N LEU A 149 -1.50 6.31 3.90
CA LEU A 149 -0.95 5.36 2.90
C LEU A 149 0.50 5.68 2.54
N LEU A 150 0.85 6.96 2.36
CA LEU A 150 2.23 7.36 2.09
C LEU A 150 3.15 7.01 3.25
N ASP A 151 2.71 7.21 4.49
CA ASP A 151 3.50 6.89 5.68
C ASP A 151 3.77 5.39 5.78
N LEU A 152 2.77 4.55 5.54
CA LEU A 152 2.96 3.09 5.49
C LEU A 152 3.93 2.69 4.37
N ARG A 153 3.75 3.23 3.16
CA ARG A 153 4.66 2.99 2.04
C ARG A 153 6.10 3.38 2.39
N ASN A 154 6.29 4.50 3.07
CA ASN A 154 7.61 4.97 3.47
C ASN A 154 8.24 4.07 4.55
N LYS A 155 7.46 3.53 5.49
CA LYS A 155 7.95 2.52 6.44
C LYS A 155 8.55 1.32 5.71
N VAL A 156 7.91 0.85 4.64
CA VAL A 156 8.39 -0.27 3.82
C VAL A 156 9.59 0.13 2.95
N ALA A 157 9.52 1.28 2.27
CA ALA A 157 10.60 1.77 1.40
C ALA A 157 11.91 1.99 2.14
N HIS A 158 11.86 2.40 3.41
CA HIS A 158 13.03 2.58 4.27
C HIS A 158 13.40 1.34 5.08
N VAL A 159 12.83 0.18 4.74
CA VAL A 159 13.11 -1.12 5.37
C VAL A 159 12.91 -1.09 6.90
N LYS A 160 12.02 -0.21 7.38
CA LYS A 160 11.66 -0.15 8.80
C LYS A 160 10.75 -1.30 9.22
N VAL A 161 9.98 -1.82 8.26
CA VAL A 161 9.00 -2.89 8.45
C VAL A 161 9.08 -3.86 7.27
N VAL A 162 8.92 -5.15 7.55
CA VAL A 162 8.70 -6.18 6.54
C VAL A 162 7.23 -6.57 6.60
N PRO A 163 6.40 -6.16 5.63
CA PRO A 163 4.96 -6.41 5.68
C PRO A 163 4.65 -7.90 5.52
N THR A 164 3.58 -8.34 6.17
CA THR A 164 2.99 -9.66 5.92
C THR A 164 2.17 -9.64 4.62
N PRO A 165 1.93 -10.80 3.97
CA PRO A 165 1.02 -10.88 2.83
C PRO A 165 -0.36 -10.28 3.11
N GLU A 166 -0.90 -10.53 4.31
CA GLU A 166 -2.20 -10.05 4.74
C GLU A 166 -2.21 -8.52 4.85
N SER A 167 -1.20 -7.93 5.49
CA SER A 167 -1.09 -6.48 5.63
C SER A 167 -0.86 -5.77 4.29
N ALA A 168 -0.17 -6.42 3.35
CA ALA A 168 -0.01 -5.92 1.99
C ALA A 168 -1.33 -5.96 1.21
N GLN A 169 -2.14 -7.01 1.38
CA GLN A 169 -3.47 -7.10 0.79
C GLN A 169 -4.40 -6.01 1.34
N ASP A 170 -4.41 -5.79 2.66
CA ASP A 170 -5.18 -4.72 3.30
C ASP A 170 -4.75 -3.34 2.75
N TYR A 171 -3.44 -3.12 2.60
CA TYR A 171 -2.90 -1.90 2.01
C TYR A 171 -3.36 -1.70 0.56
N ILE A 172 -3.27 -2.73 -0.29
CA ILE A 172 -3.70 -2.65 -1.70
C ILE A 172 -5.20 -2.39 -1.80
N ALA A 173 -6.01 -3.04 -0.98
CA ALA A 173 -7.44 -2.79 -0.93
C ALA A 173 -7.75 -1.34 -0.50
N ALA A 174 -7.02 -0.80 0.48
CA ALA A 174 -7.14 0.60 0.89
C ALA A 174 -6.73 1.57 -0.23
N VAL A 175 -5.63 1.27 -0.95
CA VAL A 175 -5.19 2.03 -2.13
C VAL A 175 -6.29 2.07 -3.18
N ASP A 176 -6.90 0.94 -3.52
CA ASP A 176 -7.96 0.89 -4.55
C ASP A 176 -9.17 1.74 -4.14
N ARG A 177 -9.56 1.74 -2.86
CA ARG A 177 -10.63 2.62 -2.33
C ARG A 177 -10.27 4.10 -2.41
N VAL A 178 -9.07 4.47 -2.02
CA VAL A 178 -8.60 5.86 -2.07
C VAL A 178 -8.48 6.36 -3.51
N VAL A 179 -7.98 5.53 -4.43
CA VAL A 179 -7.95 5.82 -5.87
C VAL A 179 -9.36 6.07 -6.42
N GLU A 180 -10.32 5.26 -6.01
CA GLU A 180 -11.73 5.44 -6.40
C GLU A 180 -12.30 6.75 -5.88
N LEU A 181 -12.04 7.10 -4.61
CA LEU A 181 -12.46 8.38 -4.01
C LEU A 181 -11.89 9.58 -4.78
N ILE A 182 -10.58 9.57 -5.07
CA ILE A 182 -9.92 10.66 -5.83
C ILE A 182 -10.52 10.75 -7.24
N ARG A 183 -10.72 9.60 -7.91
CA ARG A 183 -11.28 9.53 -9.25
C ARG A 183 -12.73 10.04 -9.30
N ASN A 184 -13.56 9.67 -8.35
CA ASN A 184 -14.94 10.13 -8.25
C ASN A 184 -14.99 11.63 -7.94
N TYR A 185 -14.16 12.10 -7.03
CA TYR A 185 -14.02 13.54 -6.78
C TYR A 185 -13.62 14.28 -8.07
N ARG A 186 -12.60 13.81 -8.76
CA ARG A 186 -12.12 14.40 -10.02
C ARG A 186 -13.19 14.44 -11.13
N LYS A 187 -14.02 13.38 -11.25
CA LYS A 187 -15.13 13.35 -12.23
C LYS A 187 -16.20 14.38 -11.95
N ASN A 188 -16.43 14.72 -10.69
CA ASN A 188 -17.44 15.67 -10.25
C ASN A 188 -16.96 17.14 -10.27
N LEU A 189 -15.67 17.34 -10.56
CA LEU A 189 -15.13 18.69 -10.69
C LEU A 189 -15.50 19.31 -12.05
N PRO A 190 -15.81 20.63 -12.08
CA PRO A 190 -15.95 21.33 -13.35
C PRO A 190 -14.62 21.25 -14.12
N ASN A 191 -14.70 21.03 -15.43
CA ASN A 191 -13.53 21.00 -16.31
C ASN A 191 -12.95 22.42 -16.45
N TYR A 192 -12.03 22.81 -15.57
CA TYR A 192 -11.37 24.11 -15.64
C TYR A 192 -10.52 24.28 -16.91
N GLY A 193 -9.99 23.19 -17.48
CA GLY A 193 -9.14 23.21 -18.68
C GLY A 193 -9.88 23.48 -20.00
N ALA A 194 -11.23 23.47 -20.04
CA ALA A 194 -11.99 23.69 -21.28
C ALA A 194 -12.29 25.18 -21.55
N LYS A 195 -11.98 26.09 -20.63
CA LYS A 195 -12.38 27.51 -20.70
C LYS A 195 -11.30 28.46 -21.23
N ASN A 196 -10.08 27.97 -21.44
CA ASN A 196 -8.92 28.79 -21.86
C ASN A 196 -8.23 28.25 -23.13
N ARG A 197 -9.00 27.69 -24.05
CA ARG A 197 -8.53 27.45 -25.44
C ARG A 197 -9.36 28.24 -26.45
#